data_ce8dab57a57f412e63e6715343d196e7
#
_entry.id   ce8dab57a57f412e63e6715343d196e7
#
_cell.length_a   1.000
_cell.length_b   1.000
_cell.length_c   1.000
_cell.angle_alpha   90.00
_cell.angle_beta   90.00
_cell.angle_gamma   90.00
#
_symmetry.space_group_name_H-M   'P 1'
#
loop_
_entity.id
_entity.type
_entity.pdbx_description
1 polymer ?
#
loop_
_entity_poly.entity_id
_entity_poly.type
_entity_poly.pdbx_seq_one_letter_code
_entity_poly.pdbx_strand_id
1 'polypeptide(L)'
;MQRIMAKKNIFTDAFGTPYFLKRMVIFILGMVSYRRFNGFNKLKISGSENLINLPDTNVLFVSNHQTYFADVAAMYHAFCAVNNGYMNTIKNPVYLLNPKVDFYYVAAEETMNKGILARIFKIAGAVTVKRTWRSEGKNVNRMVDMNEVDNIMKALDNGWVITFPQGTTSAFAQGRKGTAKLIKKQRPIVIPIKINGFRRAFDKKGLKIKVTGVQPTMEFKKPLDIDYDNESPQEILEKVMYAIEQTDEFNLLHEYDNELKNKNNSQ
;
A
#
# COMPACT_ATOMS: atom_id res chain seq x y z
N MET A 1 -13.57 24.49 -10.50
CA MET A 1 -13.01 25.23 -9.34
C MET A 1 -11.52 24.90 -9.28
N GLN A 2 -10.66 25.83 -9.72
CA GLN A 2 -9.21 25.61 -9.70
C GLN A 2 -8.76 25.48 -8.23
N ARG A 3 -8.20 24.34 -7.89
CA ARG A 3 -7.63 24.08 -6.56
C ARG A 3 -6.36 24.90 -6.43
N ILE A 4 -6.33 25.87 -5.54
CA ILE A 4 -5.11 26.60 -5.17
C ILE A 4 -4.19 25.58 -4.52
N MET A 5 -3.15 25.12 -5.26
CA MET A 5 -2.11 24.27 -4.69
C MET A 5 -1.40 25.06 -3.59
N ALA A 6 -1.52 24.60 -2.36
CA ALA A 6 -0.74 25.16 -1.26
C ALA A 6 0.75 25.03 -1.60
N LYS A 7 1.51 26.11 -1.41
CA LYS A 7 2.94 26.17 -1.70
C LYS A 7 3.65 25.05 -0.90
N LYS A 8 4.23 24.06 -1.61
CA LYS A 8 4.92 22.92 -0.99
C LYS A 8 6.06 23.45 -0.11
N ASN A 9 6.06 23.09 1.18
CA ASN A 9 7.18 23.43 2.06
C ASN A 9 8.42 22.62 1.62
N ILE A 10 9.56 23.26 1.49
CA ILE A 10 10.80 22.62 1.04
C ILE A 10 11.45 21.78 2.16
N PHE A 11 11.15 22.10 3.42
CA PHE A 11 11.81 21.51 4.59
C PHE A 11 10.98 20.41 5.27
N THR A 12 9.66 20.47 5.14
CA THR A 12 8.75 19.55 5.82
C THR A 12 7.70 18.97 4.87
N ASP A 13 7.28 17.74 5.17
CA ASP A 13 6.18 17.10 4.45
C ASP A 13 4.82 17.75 4.80
N ALA A 14 3.75 17.24 4.20
CA ALA A 14 2.38 17.74 4.41
C ALA A 14 1.94 17.77 5.88
N PHE A 15 2.53 16.96 6.74
CA PHE A 15 2.17 16.83 8.15
C PHE A 15 3.19 17.46 9.11
N GLY A 16 4.12 18.26 8.57
CA GLY A 16 5.14 18.96 9.35
C GLY A 16 6.36 18.11 9.72
N THR A 17 6.48 16.90 9.17
CA THR A 17 7.66 16.06 9.39
C THR A 17 8.84 16.58 8.55
N PRO A 18 10.01 16.87 9.16
CA PRO A 18 11.18 17.29 8.41
C PRO A 18 11.62 16.22 7.39
N TYR A 19 11.84 16.60 6.15
CA TYR A 19 12.26 15.66 5.09
C TYR A 19 13.57 14.95 5.41
N PHE A 20 14.51 15.62 6.07
CA PHE A 20 15.76 14.99 6.53
C PHE A 20 15.46 13.81 7.48
N LEU A 21 14.60 14.02 8.48
CA LEU A 21 14.22 12.98 9.42
C LEU A 21 13.49 11.82 8.72
N LYS A 22 12.59 12.15 7.80
CA LYS A 22 11.86 11.16 6.99
C LYS A 22 12.80 10.31 6.13
N ARG A 23 13.79 10.94 5.46
CA ARG A 23 14.85 10.25 4.71
C ARG A 23 15.64 9.28 5.59
N MET A 24 16.09 9.75 6.75
CA MET A 24 16.85 8.94 7.70
C MET A 24 16.04 7.72 8.18
N VAL A 25 14.77 7.92 8.54
CA VAL A 25 13.90 6.84 8.99
C VAL A 25 13.66 5.83 7.87
N ILE A 26 13.36 6.28 6.65
CA ILE A 26 13.14 5.40 5.48
C ILE A 26 14.43 4.62 5.17
N PHE A 27 15.60 5.27 5.20
CA PHE A 27 16.88 4.61 5.01
C PHE A 27 17.11 3.48 6.03
N ILE A 28 16.94 3.77 7.33
CA ILE A 28 17.15 2.79 8.40
C ILE A 28 16.15 1.63 8.27
N LEU A 29 14.86 1.93 8.11
CA LEU A 29 13.84 0.89 7.92
C LEU A 29 14.08 0.07 6.65
N GLY A 30 14.52 0.71 5.58
CA GLY A 30 14.91 0.08 4.34
C GLY A 30 16.08 -0.87 4.54
N MET A 31 17.16 -0.45 5.15
CA MET A 31 18.34 -1.29 5.43
C MET A 31 17.98 -2.51 6.31
N VAL A 32 17.19 -2.30 7.36
CA VAL A 32 16.73 -3.38 8.25
C VAL A 32 15.83 -4.39 7.51
N SER A 33 14.96 -3.91 6.61
CA SER A 33 14.02 -4.77 5.88
C SER A 33 14.61 -5.37 4.60
N TYR A 34 15.67 -4.80 4.04
CA TYR A 34 16.28 -5.21 2.77
C TYR A 34 16.57 -6.72 2.70
N ARG A 35 17.29 -7.25 3.70
CA ARG A 35 17.66 -8.69 3.73
C ARG A 35 16.45 -9.61 3.80
N ARG A 36 15.30 -9.12 4.27
CA ARG A 36 14.05 -9.89 4.33
C ARG A 36 13.44 -10.12 2.96
N PHE A 37 13.63 -9.16 2.04
CA PHE A 37 13.10 -9.18 0.67
C PHE A 37 14.12 -9.62 -0.38
N ASN A 38 15.42 -9.43 -0.13
CA ASN A 38 16.48 -9.76 -1.09
C ASN A 38 17.62 -10.62 -0.49
N GLY A 39 17.34 -11.35 0.57
CA GLY A 39 18.29 -12.27 1.24
C GLY A 39 17.58 -13.54 1.65
N PHE A 40 16.85 -13.48 2.75
CA PHE A 40 16.11 -14.64 3.28
C PHE A 40 14.96 -15.08 2.37
N ASN A 41 14.31 -14.12 1.72
CA ASN A 41 13.30 -14.30 0.70
C ASN A 41 13.70 -13.51 -0.54
N LYS A 42 13.13 -13.83 -1.70
CA LYS A 42 13.46 -13.17 -2.97
C LYS A 42 12.21 -12.54 -3.56
N LEU A 43 11.95 -11.29 -3.22
CA LEU A 43 10.84 -10.52 -3.76
C LEU A 43 11.00 -10.38 -5.28
N LYS A 44 9.99 -10.86 -6.02
CA LYS A 44 9.87 -10.66 -7.48
C LYS A 44 8.95 -9.48 -7.72
N ILE A 45 9.43 -8.49 -8.42
CA ILE A 45 8.68 -7.30 -8.82
C ILE A 45 8.44 -7.35 -10.33
N SER A 46 7.27 -6.91 -10.78
CA SER A 46 6.91 -6.74 -12.17
C SER A 46 6.03 -5.49 -12.36
N GLY A 47 6.02 -4.95 -13.57
CA GLY A 47 5.17 -3.81 -13.92
C GLY A 47 5.64 -2.48 -13.33
N SER A 48 6.84 -2.39 -12.74
CA SER A 48 7.32 -1.14 -12.15
C SER A 48 7.59 -0.05 -13.19
N GLU A 49 7.64 -0.39 -14.47
CA GLU A 49 7.63 0.56 -15.59
C GLU A 49 6.36 1.41 -15.63
N ASN A 50 5.24 0.93 -15.10
CA ASN A 50 3.99 1.70 -14.97
C ASN A 50 4.11 2.86 -13.97
N LEU A 51 5.21 2.93 -13.20
CA LEU A 51 5.50 4.02 -12.27
C LEU A 51 6.33 5.14 -12.89
N ILE A 52 6.88 4.90 -14.10
CA ILE A 52 7.66 5.91 -14.83
C ILE A 52 6.71 7.02 -15.29
N ASN A 53 7.16 8.27 -15.18
CA ASN A 53 6.39 9.45 -15.61
C ASN A 53 5.08 9.70 -14.85
N LEU A 54 4.83 9.01 -13.74
CA LEU A 54 3.75 9.42 -12.86
C LEU A 54 4.04 10.79 -12.24
N PRO A 55 3.03 11.64 -12.06
CA PRO A 55 3.22 12.91 -11.36
C PRO A 55 3.66 12.67 -9.92
N ASP A 56 4.35 13.65 -9.34
CA ASP A 56 4.83 13.55 -7.95
C ASP A 56 3.71 13.54 -6.91
N THR A 57 2.50 13.95 -7.29
CA THR A 57 1.35 14.04 -6.40
C THR A 57 0.11 13.45 -7.06
N ASN A 58 -0.94 13.22 -6.24
CA ASN A 58 -2.24 12.74 -6.67
C ASN A 58 -2.19 11.36 -7.38
N VAL A 59 -1.34 10.47 -6.88
CA VAL A 59 -1.29 9.05 -7.29
C VAL A 59 -1.72 8.19 -6.10
N LEU A 60 -2.73 7.37 -6.32
CA LEU A 60 -3.28 6.46 -5.32
C LEU A 60 -2.96 5.01 -5.71
N PHE A 61 -2.15 4.34 -4.91
CA PHE A 61 -1.90 2.91 -5.02
C PHE A 61 -2.95 2.15 -4.23
N VAL A 62 -3.65 1.24 -4.90
CA VAL A 62 -4.63 0.34 -4.28
C VAL A 62 -4.10 -1.08 -4.32
N SER A 63 -4.09 -1.77 -3.16
CA SER A 63 -3.51 -3.11 -3.06
C SER A 63 -4.35 -4.05 -2.21
N ASN A 64 -4.29 -5.34 -2.51
CA ASN A 64 -4.65 -6.36 -1.55
C ASN A 64 -3.65 -6.35 -0.38
N HIS A 65 -4.05 -6.84 0.80
CA HIS A 65 -3.27 -6.73 2.04
C HIS A 65 -3.00 -8.11 2.64
N GLN A 66 -1.74 -8.43 2.86
CA GLN A 66 -1.35 -9.74 3.38
C GLN A 66 -0.73 -9.67 4.77
N THR A 67 0.01 -8.60 5.09
CA THR A 67 0.65 -8.39 6.39
C THR A 67 0.59 -6.90 6.77
N TYR A 68 0.64 -6.55 8.06
CA TYR A 68 0.47 -5.15 8.47
C TYR A 68 1.59 -4.22 7.98
N PHE A 69 2.85 -4.69 7.97
CA PHE A 69 4.01 -3.82 7.70
C PHE A 69 4.87 -4.27 6.52
N ALA A 70 5.02 -5.60 6.28
CA ALA A 70 5.91 -6.07 5.21
C ALA A 70 5.42 -5.64 3.83
N ASP A 71 4.11 -5.58 3.60
CA ASP A 71 3.52 -5.15 2.33
C ASP A 71 3.94 -3.71 2.00
N VAL A 72 3.75 -2.78 2.94
CA VAL A 72 4.13 -1.38 2.79
C VAL A 72 5.64 -1.25 2.66
N ALA A 73 6.43 -1.96 3.49
CA ALA A 73 7.89 -1.91 3.40
C ALA A 73 8.40 -2.37 2.04
N ALA A 74 7.81 -3.41 1.44
CA ALA A 74 8.18 -3.86 0.10
C ALA A 74 7.83 -2.82 -0.98
N MET A 75 6.68 -2.14 -0.87
CA MET A 75 6.30 -1.04 -1.77
C MET A 75 7.28 0.13 -1.64
N TYR A 76 7.73 0.45 -0.42
CA TYR A 76 8.78 1.46 -0.18
C TYR A 76 10.06 1.13 -0.94
N HIS A 77 10.52 -0.12 -0.85
CA HIS A 77 11.69 -0.55 -1.61
C HIS A 77 11.49 -0.37 -3.12
N ALA A 78 10.32 -0.78 -3.65
CA ALA A 78 10.03 -0.64 -5.07
C ALA A 78 9.98 0.83 -5.52
N PHE A 79 9.32 1.71 -4.76
CA PHE A 79 9.24 3.14 -5.09
C PHE A 79 10.60 3.82 -5.03
N CYS A 80 11.42 3.51 -4.00
CA CYS A 80 12.78 4.03 -3.92
C CYS A 80 13.65 3.49 -5.07
N ALA A 81 13.50 2.22 -5.45
CA ALA A 81 14.22 1.63 -6.56
C ALA A 81 13.88 2.33 -7.89
N VAL A 82 12.59 2.49 -8.21
CA VAL A 82 12.13 3.18 -9.42
C VAL A 82 12.59 4.63 -9.46
N ASN A 83 12.50 5.35 -8.34
CA ASN A 83 12.98 6.73 -8.23
C ASN A 83 14.48 6.88 -8.53
N ASN A 84 15.25 5.80 -8.43
CA ASN A 84 16.68 5.75 -8.74
C ASN A 84 17.00 4.96 -10.04
N GLY A 85 16.00 4.74 -10.91
CA GLY A 85 16.16 4.11 -12.22
C GLY A 85 16.24 2.59 -12.22
N TYR A 86 15.98 1.92 -11.09
CA TYR A 86 15.96 0.46 -11.01
C TYR A 86 14.54 -0.09 -11.27
N MET A 87 14.37 -0.80 -12.38
CA MET A 87 13.08 -1.37 -12.78
C MET A 87 12.99 -2.86 -12.42
N ASN A 88 11.82 -3.25 -11.87
CA ASN A 88 11.48 -4.63 -11.53
C ASN A 88 12.50 -5.33 -10.61
N THR A 89 13.27 -4.58 -9.84
CA THR A 89 14.33 -5.12 -8.98
C THR A 89 14.60 -4.25 -7.76
N ILE A 90 15.02 -4.90 -6.68
CA ILE A 90 15.57 -4.28 -5.47
C ILE A 90 16.96 -4.87 -5.14
N LYS A 91 17.64 -5.50 -6.10
CA LYS A 91 18.90 -6.21 -5.84
C LYS A 91 20.03 -5.34 -5.29
N ASN A 92 20.07 -4.07 -5.65
CA ASN A 92 21.10 -3.14 -5.19
C ASN A 92 20.49 -2.12 -4.22
N PRO A 93 20.83 -2.13 -2.92
CA PRO A 93 20.22 -1.23 -1.93
C PRO A 93 20.67 0.25 -2.02
N VAL A 94 21.52 0.61 -2.97
CA VAL A 94 22.02 1.99 -3.16
C VAL A 94 20.85 2.98 -3.34
N TYR A 95 19.73 2.55 -3.90
CA TYR A 95 18.52 3.38 -3.99
C TYR A 95 18.02 3.90 -2.63
N LEU A 96 18.37 3.25 -1.52
CA LEU A 96 18.02 3.74 -0.19
C LEU A 96 18.80 4.99 0.24
N LEU A 97 19.92 5.32 -0.39
CA LEU A 97 20.66 6.55 -0.15
C LEU A 97 19.91 7.79 -0.66
N ASN A 98 19.06 7.61 -1.68
CA ASN A 98 18.17 8.65 -2.17
C ASN A 98 16.72 8.19 -2.18
N PRO A 99 16.10 7.99 -0.99
CA PRO A 99 14.76 7.45 -0.91
C PRO A 99 13.72 8.45 -1.43
N LYS A 100 12.66 7.93 -2.07
CA LYS A 100 11.45 8.71 -2.34
C LYS A 100 10.78 9.04 -1.00
N VAL A 101 10.57 10.30 -0.71
CA VAL A 101 10.02 10.77 0.57
C VAL A 101 8.57 11.25 0.47
N ASP A 102 8.15 11.65 -0.74
CA ASP A 102 6.82 12.18 -0.99
C ASP A 102 5.83 11.05 -1.20
N PHE A 103 5.72 10.16 -0.22
CA PHE A 103 4.69 9.16 -0.22
C PHE A 103 4.19 8.83 1.19
N TYR A 104 2.96 8.34 1.25
CA TYR A 104 2.19 8.12 2.45
C TYR A 104 1.47 6.78 2.34
N TYR A 105 0.98 6.26 3.45
CA TYR A 105 0.12 5.08 3.45
C TYR A 105 -0.96 5.19 4.51
N VAL A 106 -2.14 4.72 4.16
CA VAL A 106 -3.29 4.70 5.07
C VAL A 106 -3.15 3.52 6.03
N ALA A 107 -3.14 3.80 7.33
CA ALA A 107 -3.02 2.79 8.38
C ALA A 107 -4.13 2.93 9.41
N ALA A 108 -4.62 1.79 9.94
CA ALA A 108 -5.59 1.83 11.02
C ALA A 108 -4.95 2.35 12.32
N GLU A 109 -5.60 3.30 12.99
CA GLU A 109 -5.13 3.91 14.23
C GLU A 109 -4.81 2.83 15.28
N GLU A 110 -5.65 1.81 15.41
CA GLU A 110 -5.44 0.69 16.31
C GLU A 110 -4.10 -0.04 16.12
N THR A 111 -3.61 -0.07 14.86
CA THR A 111 -2.33 -0.71 14.53
C THR A 111 -1.14 0.19 14.89
N MET A 112 -1.41 1.50 15.01
CA MET A 112 -0.40 2.56 15.17
C MET A 112 -0.40 3.22 16.56
N ASN A 113 -1.15 2.65 17.52
CA ASN A 113 -1.56 3.41 18.70
C ASN A 113 -0.55 3.52 19.85
N LYS A 114 0.54 2.73 19.94
CA LYS A 114 1.42 2.84 21.13
C LYS A 114 2.89 2.56 20.82
N GLY A 115 3.77 3.41 21.37
CA GLY A 115 5.19 3.19 21.47
C GLY A 115 6.05 3.86 20.38
N ILE A 116 7.35 3.61 20.46
CA ILE A 116 8.37 4.17 19.57
C ILE A 116 8.13 3.77 18.11
N LEU A 117 7.71 2.53 17.86
CA LEU A 117 7.46 2.01 16.53
C LEU A 117 6.34 2.78 15.81
N ALA A 118 5.27 3.14 16.53
CA ALA A 118 4.18 3.95 15.98
C ALA A 118 4.66 5.35 15.55
N ARG A 119 5.54 5.96 16.35
CA ARG A 119 6.16 7.26 16.00
C ARG A 119 7.04 7.15 14.77
N ILE A 120 7.84 6.10 14.67
CA ILE A 120 8.70 5.83 13.51
C ILE A 120 7.84 5.68 12.24
N PHE A 121 6.74 4.95 12.29
CA PHE A 121 5.84 4.78 11.14
C PHE A 121 5.10 6.07 10.76
N LYS A 122 4.74 6.91 11.72
CA LYS A 122 4.20 8.25 11.42
C LYS A 122 5.22 9.10 10.68
N ILE A 123 6.46 9.12 11.13
CA ILE A 123 7.56 9.82 10.43
C ILE A 123 7.75 9.24 9.03
N ALA A 124 7.63 7.92 8.85
CA ALA A 124 7.71 7.28 7.55
C ALA A 124 6.54 7.59 6.61
N GLY A 125 5.48 8.26 7.06
CA GLY A 125 4.36 8.70 6.23
C GLY A 125 3.03 8.00 6.48
N ALA A 126 2.81 7.40 7.66
CA ALA A 126 1.51 6.85 8.01
C ALA A 126 0.46 7.94 8.20
N VAL A 127 -0.64 7.84 7.48
CA VAL A 127 -1.88 8.60 7.68
C VAL A 127 -2.87 7.69 8.39
N THR A 128 -3.16 8.01 9.65
CA THR A 128 -4.00 7.14 10.49
C THR A 128 -5.47 7.41 10.29
N VAL A 129 -6.26 6.33 10.24
CA VAL A 129 -7.72 6.36 10.16
C VAL A 129 -8.34 5.39 11.16
N LYS A 130 -9.48 5.77 11.72
CA LYS A 130 -10.30 4.87 12.57
C LYS A 130 -11.18 4.01 11.66
N ARG A 131 -11.18 2.71 11.90
CA ARG A 131 -12.09 1.83 11.18
C ARG A 131 -13.53 2.12 11.59
N THR A 132 -14.43 2.31 10.62
CA THR A 132 -15.85 2.56 10.90
C THR A 132 -16.61 1.31 11.30
N TRP A 133 -16.08 0.14 11.03
CA TRP A 133 -16.74 -1.17 11.17
C TRP A 133 -16.11 -2.09 12.21
N ARG A 134 -14.90 -1.80 12.69
CA ARG A 134 -14.19 -2.61 13.69
C ARG A 134 -13.32 -1.72 14.58
N SER A 135 -13.41 -1.94 15.90
CA SER A 135 -12.55 -1.33 16.90
C SER A 135 -12.16 -2.37 17.94
N GLU A 136 -10.85 -2.49 18.24
CA GLU A 136 -10.30 -3.42 19.24
C GLU A 136 -10.81 -4.87 19.12
N GLY A 137 -11.02 -5.32 17.88
CA GLY A 137 -11.54 -6.68 17.62
C GLY A 137 -13.05 -6.80 17.61
N LYS A 138 -13.81 -5.78 18.04
CA LYS A 138 -15.28 -5.78 18.07
C LYS A 138 -15.87 -5.08 16.85
N ASN A 139 -17.02 -5.53 16.38
CA ASN A 139 -17.78 -4.84 15.35
C ASN A 139 -18.33 -3.53 15.93
N VAL A 140 -18.12 -2.44 15.19
CA VAL A 140 -18.65 -1.11 15.53
C VAL A 140 -19.32 -0.52 14.29
N ASN A 141 -20.23 0.40 14.50
CA ASN A 141 -20.81 1.20 13.42
C ASN A 141 -20.53 2.66 13.75
N ARG A 142 -19.46 3.23 13.17
CA ARG A 142 -19.06 4.62 13.37
C ARG A 142 -19.26 5.41 12.09
N MET A 143 -19.62 6.66 12.24
CA MET A 143 -19.57 7.60 11.12
C MET A 143 -18.11 7.81 10.69
N VAL A 144 -17.91 8.07 9.40
CA VAL A 144 -16.61 8.47 8.84
C VAL A 144 -16.22 9.82 9.45
N ASP A 145 -15.03 9.90 10.01
CA ASP A 145 -14.46 11.18 10.44
C ASP A 145 -13.95 11.94 9.21
N MET A 146 -14.56 13.08 8.93
CA MET A 146 -14.19 13.90 7.77
C MET A 146 -12.76 14.42 7.84
N ASN A 147 -12.22 14.66 9.04
CA ASN A 147 -10.82 15.07 9.23
C ASN A 147 -9.84 13.98 8.73
N GLU A 148 -10.20 12.72 8.91
CA GLU A 148 -9.38 11.61 8.42
C GLU A 148 -9.36 11.55 6.89
N VAL A 149 -10.53 11.77 6.25
CA VAL A 149 -10.63 11.88 4.79
C VAL A 149 -9.81 13.07 4.29
N ASP A 150 -9.90 14.21 4.94
CA ASP A 150 -9.15 15.42 4.59
C ASP A 150 -7.64 15.21 4.75
N ASN A 151 -7.20 14.46 5.75
CA ASN A 151 -5.78 14.07 5.89
C ASN A 151 -5.31 13.17 4.73
N ILE A 152 -6.12 12.21 4.28
CA ILE A 152 -5.75 11.39 3.11
C ILE A 152 -5.71 12.25 1.85
N MET A 153 -6.66 13.17 1.66
CA MET A 153 -6.66 14.10 0.53
C MET A 153 -5.45 15.02 0.57
N LYS A 154 -5.09 15.54 1.75
CA LYS A 154 -3.87 16.33 1.96
C LYS A 154 -2.61 15.52 1.61
N ALA A 155 -2.56 14.23 1.95
CA ALA A 155 -1.45 13.37 1.56
C ALA A 155 -1.37 13.20 0.03
N LEU A 156 -2.50 13.00 -0.66
CA LEU A 156 -2.59 12.91 -2.13
C LEU A 156 -2.16 14.21 -2.82
N ASP A 157 -2.54 15.35 -2.27
CA ASP A 157 -2.11 16.66 -2.79
C ASP A 157 -0.59 16.88 -2.68
N ASN A 158 0.11 16.12 -1.86
CA ASN A 158 1.54 16.28 -1.56
C ASN A 158 2.42 15.09 -1.94
N GLY A 159 1.83 13.99 -2.42
CA GLY A 159 2.61 12.81 -2.77
C GLY A 159 1.79 11.64 -3.28
N TRP A 160 2.42 10.50 -3.27
CA TRP A 160 1.82 9.20 -3.56
C TRP A 160 1.20 8.62 -2.28
N VAL A 161 0.04 7.97 -2.40
CA VAL A 161 -0.64 7.36 -1.25
C VAL A 161 -0.92 5.89 -1.52
N ILE A 162 -0.59 5.03 -0.55
CA ILE A 162 -0.97 3.61 -0.56
C ILE A 162 -2.23 3.43 0.29
N THR A 163 -3.20 2.71 -0.24
CA THR A 163 -4.38 2.29 0.51
C THR A 163 -4.74 0.83 0.26
N PHE A 164 -5.41 0.22 1.21
CA PHE A 164 -5.88 -1.16 1.15
C PHE A 164 -7.41 -1.16 1.19
N PRO A 165 -8.09 -1.31 0.04
CA PRO A 165 -9.54 -1.14 -0.06
C PRO A 165 -10.36 -2.05 0.84
N GLN A 166 -9.84 -3.23 1.18
CA GLN A 166 -10.48 -4.19 2.07
C GLN A 166 -10.42 -3.78 3.55
N GLY A 167 -9.43 -2.94 3.95
CA GLY A 167 -9.18 -2.52 5.33
C GLY A 167 -8.80 -3.67 6.28
N THR A 168 -8.45 -4.83 5.74
CA THR A 168 -8.08 -6.05 6.48
C THR A 168 -7.03 -6.84 5.70
N THR A 169 -6.29 -7.71 6.41
CA THR A 169 -5.37 -8.67 5.80
C THR A 169 -6.04 -10.01 5.42
N SER A 170 -7.34 -10.15 5.58
CA SER A 170 -8.09 -11.34 5.14
C SER A 170 -8.20 -11.34 3.61
N ALA A 171 -7.90 -12.49 2.99
CA ALA A 171 -8.06 -12.65 1.55
C ALA A 171 -9.53 -12.56 1.18
N PHE A 172 -9.82 -12.05 -0.01
CA PHE A 172 -11.14 -11.95 -0.60
C PHE A 172 -12.20 -11.27 0.29
N ALA A 173 -11.76 -10.51 1.31
CA ALA A 173 -12.67 -9.70 2.09
C ALA A 173 -13.28 -8.59 1.21
N GLN A 174 -14.53 -8.27 1.47
CA GLN A 174 -15.26 -7.25 0.73
C GLN A 174 -14.56 -5.89 0.79
N GLY A 175 -14.49 -5.22 -0.35
CA GLY A 175 -13.97 -3.87 -0.47
C GLY A 175 -14.85 -2.84 0.24
N ARG A 176 -14.23 -1.77 0.74
CA ARG A 176 -14.92 -0.70 1.47
C ARG A 176 -15.17 0.51 0.58
N LYS A 177 -16.40 1.00 0.54
CA LYS A 177 -16.84 2.15 -0.26
C LYS A 177 -16.06 3.45 0.03
N GLY A 178 -15.38 3.53 1.18
CA GLY A 178 -14.57 4.71 1.55
C GLY A 178 -13.47 5.01 0.55
N THR A 179 -12.73 3.99 0.09
CA THR A 179 -11.69 4.15 -0.94
C THR A 179 -12.28 4.66 -2.27
N ALA A 180 -13.40 4.08 -2.72
CA ALA A 180 -14.03 4.51 -3.97
C ALA A 180 -14.60 5.94 -3.90
N LYS A 181 -15.17 6.32 -2.76
CA LYS A 181 -15.62 7.71 -2.52
C LYS A 181 -14.45 8.69 -2.53
N LEU A 182 -13.30 8.32 -1.95
CA LEU A 182 -12.08 9.10 -2.00
C LEU A 182 -11.59 9.25 -3.44
N ILE A 183 -11.55 8.16 -4.21
CA ILE A 183 -11.16 8.16 -5.63
C ILE A 183 -12.06 9.10 -6.43
N LYS A 184 -13.38 8.99 -6.31
CA LYS A 184 -14.32 9.86 -7.04
C LYS A 184 -14.17 11.34 -6.66
N LYS A 185 -13.93 11.64 -5.37
CA LYS A 185 -13.79 13.00 -4.88
C LYS A 185 -12.45 13.64 -5.29
N GLN A 186 -11.34 12.89 -5.16
CA GLN A 186 -9.99 13.41 -5.34
C GLN A 186 -9.48 13.27 -6.79
N ARG A 187 -10.07 12.36 -7.57
CA ARG A 187 -9.70 12.07 -8.97
C ARG A 187 -8.18 11.78 -9.14
N PRO A 188 -7.57 10.88 -8.34
CA PRO A 188 -6.16 10.55 -8.46
C PRO A 188 -5.91 9.61 -9.65
N ILE A 189 -4.68 9.52 -10.12
CA ILE A 189 -4.26 8.37 -10.93
C ILE A 189 -4.25 7.15 -10.00
N VAL A 190 -5.05 6.13 -10.33
CA VAL A 190 -5.18 4.91 -9.50
C VAL A 190 -4.35 3.79 -10.09
N ILE A 191 -3.35 3.32 -9.33
CA ILE A 191 -2.45 2.23 -9.72
C ILE A 191 -2.75 0.99 -8.85
N PRO A 192 -3.25 -0.11 -9.44
CA PRO A 192 -3.42 -1.36 -8.69
C PRO A 192 -2.08 -2.05 -8.44
N ILE A 193 -1.92 -2.58 -7.23
CA ILE A 193 -0.79 -3.45 -6.88
C ILE A 193 -1.36 -4.78 -6.41
N LYS A 194 -0.92 -5.87 -7.04
CA LYS A 194 -1.19 -7.23 -6.58
C LYS A 194 0.03 -7.75 -5.84
N ILE A 195 -0.16 -8.21 -4.61
CA ILE A 195 0.88 -8.89 -3.84
C ILE A 195 0.48 -10.33 -3.51
N ASN A 196 1.46 -11.23 -3.49
CA ASN A 196 1.26 -12.62 -3.08
C ASN A 196 2.49 -13.17 -2.35
N GLY A 197 2.29 -14.22 -1.53
CA GLY A 197 3.34 -14.92 -0.81
C GLY A 197 3.83 -14.25 0.48
N PHE A 198 3.38 -13.05 0.80
CA PHE A 198 3.79 -12.34 2.02
C PHE A 198 3.31 -13.04 3.30
N ARG A 199 2.08 -13.56 3.35
CA ARG A 199 1.57 -14.36 4.49
C ARG A 199 2.37 -15.64 4.73
N ARG A 200 2.98 -16.18 3.68
CA ARG A 200 3.82 -17.38 3.76
C ARG A 200 5.21 -17.01 4.27
N ALA A 201 5.78 -15.91 3.79
CA ALA A 201 7.11 -15.45 4.16
C ALA A 201 7.18 -14.83 5.56
N PHE A 202 6.13 -14.13 6.00
CA PHE A 202 6.14 -13.30 7.21
C PHE A 202 5.00 -13.64 8.17
N ASP A 203 5.17 -13.25 9.44
CA ASP A 203 4.10 -13.26 10.43
C ASP A 203 2.99 -12.25 10.08
N LYS A 204 1.86 -12.31 10.75
CA LYS A 204 0.71 -11.43 10.50
C LYS A 204 1.06 -9.94 10.57
N LYS A 205 1.99 -9.58 11.46
CA LYS A 205 2.49 -8.20 11.55
C LYS A 205 3.43 -7.84 10.41
N GLY A 206 4.08 -8.82 9.78
CA GLY A 206 5.11 -8.58 8.77
C GLY A 206 6.45 -8.13 9.37
N LEU A 207 6.66 -8.36 10.67
CA LEU A 207 7.87 -7.97 11.38
C LEU A 207 8.86 -9.13 11.53
N LYS A 208 8.36 -10.36 11.62
CA LYS A 208 9.18 -11.57 11.75
C LYS A 208 9.12 -12.39 10.48
N ILE A 209 10.25 -12.99 10.10
CA ILE A 209 10.30 -14.01 9.04
C ILE A 209 9.67 -15.28 9.61
N LYS A 210 8.69 -15.83 8.90
CA LYS A 210 8.03 -17.10 9.23
C LYS A 210 8.68 -18.26 8.50
N VAL A 211 8.94 -18.06 7.20
CA VAL A 211 9.58 -19.05 6.33
C VAL A 211 10.59 -18.34 5.45
N THR A 212 11.77 -18.91 5.27
CA THR A 212 12.81 -18.47 4.32
C THR A 212 12.69 -19.20 2.98
N GLY A 213 13.33 -18.65 1.93
CA GLY A 213 13.27 -19.24 0.59
C GLY A 213 11.95 -19.03 -0.14
N VAL A 214 10.99 -18.30 0.46
CA VAL A 214 9.77 -17.91 -0.24
C VAL A 214 10.10 -16.86 -1.30
N GLN A 215 9.40 -16.92 -2.42
CA GLN A 215 9.42 -15.87 -3.44
C GLN A 215 8.11 -15.07 -3.39
N PRO A 216 8.01 -14.02 -2.53
CA PRO A 216 6.88 -13.12 -2.60
C PRO A 216 6.86 -12.41 -3.96
N THR A 217 5.68 -12.05 -4.44
CA THR A 217 5.51 -11.31 -5.70
C THR A 217 4.81 -9.99 -5.45
N MET A 218 5.18 -8.99 -6.23
CA MET A 218 4.53 -7.68 -6.27
C MET A 218 4.43 -7.26 -7.74
N GLU A 219 3.23 -7.01 -8.18
CA GLU A 219 2.92 -6.60 -9.55
C GLU A 219 2.25 -5.23 -9.54
N PHE A 220 2.83 -4.27 -10.25
CA PHE A 220 2.23 -2.96 -10.51
C PHE A 220 1.47 -3.03 -11.83
N LYS A 221 0.15 -2.90 -11.77
CA LYS A 221 -0.69 -2.90 -12.97
C LYS A 221 -0.74 -1.50 -13.61
N LYS A 222 -1.25 -1.42 -14.82
CA LYS A 222 -1.49 -0.15 -15.49
C LYS A 222 -2.48 0.70 -14.70
N PRO A 223 -2.42 2.04 -14.83
CA PRO A 223 -3.43 2.92 -14.25
C PRO A 223 -4.83 2.47 -14.63
N LEU A 224 -5.76 2.53 -13.68
CA LEU A 224 -7.17 2.25 -13.96
C LEU A 224 -7.77 3.37 -14.79
N ASP A 225 -8.49 2.98 -15.81
CA ASP A 225 -9.36 3.88 -16.57
C ASP A 225 -10.67 4.07 -15.78
N ILE A 226 -10.84 5.28 -15.22
CA ILE A 226 -11.99 5.64 -14.37
C ILE A 226 -12.64 6.89 -14.93
N ASP A 227 -13.91 6.78 -15.29
CA ASP A 227 -14.76 7.94 -15.60
C ASP A 227 -15.26 8.55 -14.29
N TYR A 228 -14.50 9.54 -13.79
CA TYR A 228 -14.80 10.18 -12.51
C TYR A 228 -16.13 10.94 -12.50
N ASP A 229 -16.69 11.28 -13.65
CA ASP A 229 -17.94 12.02 -13.75
C ASP A 229 -19.15 11.08 -13.75
N ASN A 230 -19.09 10.00 -14.50
CA ASN A 230 -20.23 9.11 -14.73
C ASN A 230 -20.23 7.86 -13.84
N GLU A 231 -19.06 7.27 -13.52
CA GLU A 231 -19.02 6.07 -12.71
C GLU A 231 -19.44 6.33 -11.24
N SER A 232 -20.28 5.47 -10.73
CA SER A 232 -20.66 5.48 -9.31
C SER A 232 -19.51 5.00 -8.42
N PRO A 233 -19.49 5.33 -7.12
CA PRO A 233 -18.50 4.76 -6.20
C PRO A 233 -18.54 3.23 -6.10
N GLN A 234 -19.66 2.60 -6.44
CA GLN A 234 -19.78 1.14 -6.45
C GLN A 234 -19.03 0.55 -7.64
N GLU A 235 -19.22 1.08 -8.86
CA GLU A 235 -18.52 0.67 -10.06
C GLU A 235 -17.00 0.89 -9.94
N ILE A 236 -16.57 2.02 -9.38
CA ILE A 236 -15.16 2.27 -9.08
C ILE A 236 -14.60 1.22 -8.11
N LEU A 237 -15.35 0.86 -7.05
CA LEU A 237 -14.92 -0.16 -6.10
C LEU A 237 -14.76 -1.52 -6.78
N GLU A 238 -15.70 -1.92 -7.62
CA GLU A 238 -15.67 -3.18 -8.36
C GLU A 238 -14.46 -3.25 -9.30
N LYS A 239 -14.18 -2.17 -10.05
CA LYS A 239 -12.96 -2.06 -10.86
C LYS A 239 -11.68 -2.21 -10.02
N VAL A 240 -11.63 -1.54 -8.87
CA VAL A 240 -10.48 -1.62 -7.95
C VAL A 240 -10.30 -3.05 -7.44
N MET A 241 -11.37 -3.68 -6.94
CA MET A 241 -11.33 -5.04 -6.38
C MET A 241 -10.97 -6.08 -7.44
N TYR A 242 -11.48 -5.94 -8.66
CA TYR A 242 -11.10 -6.78 -9.79
C TYR A 242 -9.62 -6.62 -10.14
N ALA A 243 -9.14 -5.38 -10.22
CA ALA A 243 -7.76 -5.09 -10.59
C ALA A 243 -6.73 -5.64 -9.59
N ILE A 244 -7.05 -5.67 -8.29
CA ILE A 244 -6.20 -6.28 -7.25
C ILE A 244 -6.51 -7.79 -7.04
N GLU A 245 -7.35 -8.40 -7.88
CA GLU A 245 -7.72 -9.81 -7.87
C GLU A 245 -8.30 -10.27 -6.51
N GLN A 246 -9.27 -9.53 -6.01
CA GLN A 246 -9.92 -9.81 -4.73
C GLN A 246 -11.45 -9.91 -4.86
N THR A 247 -11.95 -10.31 -6.03
CA THR A 247 -13.35 -10.64 -6.28
C THR A 247 -13.62 -12.14 -6.11
N ASP A 248 -14.88 -12.54 -6.05
CA ASP A 248 -15.29 -13.94 -5.88
C ASP A 248 -14.76 -14.85 -6.99
N GLU A 249 -14.66 -14.36 -8.22
CA GLU A 249 -14.07 -15.08 -9.35
C GLU A 249 -12.64 -15.55 -9.04
N PHE A 250 -11.79 -14.67 -8.50
CA PHE A 250 -10.41 -15.01 -8.13
C PHE A 250 -10.34 -15.90 -6.89
N ASN A 251 -11.33 -15.84 -6.00
CA ASN A 251 -11.43 -16.74 -4.87
C ASN A 251 -11.69 -18.18 -5.33
N LEU A 252 -12.65 -18.38 -6.23
CA LEU A 252 -12.95 -19.68 -6.81
C LEU A 252 -11.75 -20.29 -7.53
N LEU A 253 -11.03 -19.50 -8.32
CA LEU A 253 -9.80 -19.95 -8.97
C LEU A 253 -8.73 -20.39 -7.95
N HIS A 254 -8.58 -19.62 -6.87
CA HIS A 254 -7.62 -19.96 -5.80
C HIS A 254 -8.01 -21.24 -5.06
N GLU A 255 -9.28 -21.47 -4.80
CA GLU A 255 -9.79 -22.70 -4.19
C GLU A 255 -9.55 -23.91 -5.09
N TYR A 256 -9.86 -23.79 -6.38
CA TYR A 256 -9.62 -24.83 -7.39
C TYR A 256 -8.13 -25.21 -7.50
N ASP A 257 -7.23 -24.22 -7.55
CA ASP A 257 -5.79 -24.46 -7.58
C ASP A 257 -5.27 -25.19 -6.32
N ASN A 258 -5.85 -24.90 -5.16
CA ASN A 258 -5.50 -25.57 -3.91
C ASN A 258 -5.98 -27.04 -3.88
N GLU A 259 -7.17 -27.31 -4.41
CA GLU A 259 -7.70 -28.67 -4.54
C GLU A 259 -6.83 -29.53 -5.47
N LEU A 260 -6.42 -28.98 -6.62
CA LEU A 260 -5.51 -29.69 -7.54
C LEU A 260 -4.17 -30.01 -6.90
N LYS A 261 -3.58 -29.07 -6.17
CA LYS A 261 -2.31 -29.29 -5.45
C LYS A 261 -2.43 -30.39 -4.40
N ASN A 262 -3.50 -30.41 -3.65
CA ASN A 262 -3.75 -31.43 -2.63
C ASN A 262 -3.94 -32.83 -3.25
N LYS A 263 -4.64 -32.94 -4.38
CA LYS A 263 -4.79 -34.21 -5.12
C LYS A 263 -3.44 -34.75 -5.63
N ASN A 264 -2.58 -33.85 -6.15
CA ASN A 264 -1.25 -34.25 -6.67
C ASN A 264 -0.26 -34.62 -5.57
N ASN A 265 -0.42 -34.12 -4.34
CA ASN A 265 0.41 -34.49 -3.18
C ASN A 265 -0.07 -35.76 -2.46
N SER A 266 -1.21 -36.31 -2.85
CA SER A 266 -1.81 -37.51 -2.26
C SER A 266 -1.60 -38.77 -3.15
N GLN A 267 -0.92 -38.62 -4.27
CA GLN A 267 -0.43 -39.69 -5.15
C GLN A 267 1.08 -39.87 -4.96
#